data_b4cce71a8749e2e7202c3954164d1a9f
#
_entry.id   b4cce71a8749e2e7202c3954164d1a9f
#
_cell.length_a   1.000
_cell.length_b   1.000
_cell.length_c   1.000
_cell.angle_alpha   90.00
_cell.angle_beta   90.00
_cell.angle_gamma   90.00
#
_symmetry.space_group_name_H-M   'P 1'
#
loop_
_entity.id
_entity.type
_entity.pdbx_description
1 polymer ?
#
loop_
_entity_poly.entity_id
_entity_poly.type
_entity_poly.pdbx_seq_one_letter_code
_entity_poly.pdbx_strand_id
1 'polypeptide(L)'
;DATGAFKKNWKRNQNRGNTLKVRDSDMVKIQEEVADVFREVFTKELTEGGYEIADEEGEDVLLVKPAIVDLDVAAPDIPSPGRTMTYAESAGEMTLNLELYDSLTNDKIAKATDRKRDRLDGRMEWRTKVSNRADARRMMSGWAKALRSALDEARASTTPAAD
;
A
#
# COMPACT_ATOMS: atom_id res chain seq x y z
N ASP A 1 -2.15 5.72 -15.82
CA ASP A 1 -3.22 4.77 -16.18
C ASP A 1 -3.76 4.10 -14.93
N ALA A 2 -4.99 4.49 -14.55
CA ALA A 2 -5.64 4.01 -13.32
C ALA A 2 -5.80 2.47 -13.27
N THR A 3 -5.68 1.78 -14.39
CA THR A 3 -5.81 0.33 -14.48
C THR A 3 -4.51 -0.42 -14.14
N GLY A 4 -3.36 0.25 -14.16
CA GLY A 4 -2.04 -0.37 -13.99
C GLY A 4 -1.75 -0.91 -12.59
N ALA A 5 -2.41 -0.37 -11.55
CA ALA A 5 -2.23 -0.82 -10.18
C ALA A 5 -2.96 -2.14 -9.87
N PHE A 6 -4.04 -2.43 -10.59
CA PHE A 6 -4.87 -3.60 -10.32
C PHE A 6 -4.35 -4.87 -11.00
N LYS A 7 -4.62 -5.99 -10.36
CA LYS A 7 -4.38 -7.31 -10.92
C LYS A 7 -5.07 -7.50 -12.28
N LYS A 8 -4.42 -8.17 -13.20
CA LYS A 8 -4.96 -8.42 -14.54
C LYS A 8 -6.38 -9.00 -14.47
N ASN A 9 -7.29 -8.39 -15.22
CA ASN A 9 -8.72 -8.77 -15.27
C ASN A 9 -9.52 -8.53 -13.96
N TRP A 10 -8.97 -7.85 -12.96
CA TRP A 10 -9.66 -7.59 -11.69
C TRP A 10 -11.07 -7.02 -11.92
N LYS A 11 -11.22 -5.93 -12.64
CA LYS A 11 -12.53 -5.31 -12.95
C LYS A 11 -13.51 -6.29 -13.60
N ARG A 12 -13.04 -7.08 -14.57
CA ARG A 12 -13.87 -8.09 -15.24
C ARG A 12 -14.35 -9.17 -14.27
N ASN A 13 -13.46 -9.62 -13.38
CA ASN A 13 -13.78 -10.62 -12.38
C ASN A 13 -14.77 -10.09 -11.34
N GLN A 14 -14.60 -8.85 -10.87
CA GLN A 14 -15.55 -8.20 -9.96
C GLN A 14 -16.93 -8.02 -10.59
N ASN A 15 -16.98 -7.76 -11.88
CA ASN A 15 -18.24 -7.56 -12.60
C ASN A 15 -18.95 -8.86 -13.03
N ARG A 16 -18.33 -10.01 -12.85
CA ARG A 16 -18.89 -11.31 -13.24
C ARG A 16 -19.99 -11.72 -12.29
N GLY A 17 -21.21 -11.86 -12.82
CA GLY A 17 -22.37 -12.28 -12.02
C GLY A 17 -22.97 -11.21 -11.09
N ASN A 18 -22.39 -10.03 -11.01
CA ASN A 18 -22.88 -8.94 -10.18
C ASN A 18 -23.82 -8.00 -10.95
N THR A 19 -24.91 -7.61 -10.30
CA THR A 19 -25.87 -6.63 -10.86
C THR A 19 -25.27 -5.23 -10.89
N LEU A 20 -24.50 -4.88 -9.85
CA LEU A 20 -23.78 -3.61 -9.77
C LEU A 20 -22.38 -3.78 -10.35
N LYS A 21 -22.02 -2.85 -11.24
CA LYS A 21 -20.76 -2.92 -11.98
C LYS A 21 -19.75 -1.93 -11.44
N VAL A 22 -18.53 -2.39 -11.21
CA VAL A 22 -17.38 -1.54 -10.90
C VAL A 22 -17.06 -0.69 -12.13
N ARG A 23 -16.97 0.63 -11.93
CA ARG A 23 -16.61 1.63 -12.93
C ARG A 23 -15.15 2.02 -12.83
N ASP A 24 -14.60 2.67 -13.85
CA ASP A 24 -13.24 3.19 -13.80
C ASP A 24 -13.09 4.28 -12.73
N SER A 25 -14.11 5.09 -12.48
CA SER A 25 -14.15 6.04 -11.37
C SER A 25 -14.05 5.40 -10.00
N ASP A 26 -14.56 4.18 -9.82
CA ASP A 26 -14.45 3.45 -8.56
C ASP A 26 -13.02 2.92 -8.38
N MET A 27 -12.38 2.50 -9.47
CA MET A 27 -10.97 2.08 -9.45
C MET A 27 -10.05 3.24 -9.07
N VAL A 28 -10.28 4.45 -9.62
CA VAL A 28 -9.51 5.65 -9.23
C VAL A 28 -9.66 5.94 -7.74
N LYS A 29 -10.89 5.91 -7.20
CA LYS A 29 -11.11 6.11 -5.76
C LYS A 29 -10.40 5.09 -4.89
N ILE A 30 -10.41 3.81 -5.28
CA ILE A 30 -9.69 2.76 -4.55
C ILE A 30 -8.19 3.05 -4.55
N GLN A 31 -7.62 3.47 -5.68
CA GLN A 31 -6.21 3.83 -5.77
C GLN A 31 -5.85 5.02 -4.88
N GLU A 32 -6.67 6.07 -4.88
CA GLU A 32 -6.50 7.24 -4.01
C GLU A 32 -6.56 6.83 -2.53
N GLU A 33 -7.53 6.02 -2.13
CA GLU A 33 -7.64 5.51 -0.76
C GLU A 33 -6.43 4.66 -0.34
N VAL A 34 -5.92 3.82 -1.24
CA VAL A 34 -4.72 3.02 -1.00
C VAL A 34 -3.49 3.93 -0.86
N ALA A 35 -3.35 4.95 -1.70
CA ALA A 35 -2.27 5.92 -1.61
C ALA A 35 -2.32 6.75 -0.32
N ASP A 36 -3.52 7.13 0.13
CA ASP A 36 -3.71 7.86 1.39
C ASP A 36 -3.32 6.99 2.60
N VAL A 37 -3.75 5.73 2.62
CA VAL A 37 -3.37 4.79 3.68
C VAL A 37 -1.86 4.56 3.69
N PHE A 38 -1.24 4.43 2.51
CA PHE A 38 0.21 4.32 2.40
C PHE A 38 0.90 5.53 3.04
N ARG A 39 0.54 6.73 2.61
CA ARG A 39 1.12 7.98 3.12
C ARG A 39 0.95 8.10 4.64
N GLU A 40 -0.25 7.86 5.14
CA GLU A 40 -0.56 7.91 6.57
C GLU A 40 0.33 6.95 7.39
N VAL A 41 0.40 5.69 6.96
CA VAL A 41 1.10 4.63 7.69
C VAL A 41 2.62 4.83 7.66
N PHE A 42 3.18 5.15 6.49
CA PHE A 42 4.62 5.34 6.35
C PHE A 42 5.10 6.61 7.04
N THR A 43 4.37 7.73 6.89
CA THR A 43 4.69 8.98 7.61
C THR A 43 4.70 8.74 9.11
N LYS A 44 3.65 8.10 9.65
CA LYS A 44 3.56 7.80 11.08
C LYS A 44 4.75 6.95 11.56
N GLU A 45 5.00 5.82 10.91
CA GLU A 45 6.05 4.88 11.32
C GLU A 45 7.45 5.51 11.26
N LEU A 46 7.74 6.26 10.21
CA LEU A 46 9.03 6.93 10.04
C LEU A 46 9.20 8.06 11.07
N THR A 47 8.17 8.88 11.29
CA THR A 47 8.21 9.95 12.30
C THR A 47 8.40 9.37 13.72
N GLU A 48 7.70 8.29 14.07
CA GLU A 48 7.89 7.57 15.33
C GLU A 48 9.30 6.96 15.44
N GLY A 49 9.94 6.67 14.32
CA GLY A 49 11.34 6.24 14.22
C GLY A 49 12.37 7.37 14.32
N GLY A 50 11.92 8.63 14.46
CA GLY A 50 12.81 9.78 14.52
C GLY A 50 13.32 10.23 13.14
N TYR A 51 12.61 9.87 12.06
CA TYR A 51 12.86 10.37 10.71
C TYR A 51 11.97 11.59 10.45
N GLU A 52 12.56 12.66 9.99
CA GLU A 52 11.84 13.85 9.56
C GLU A 52 11.31 13.64 8.12
N ILE A 53 10.10 14.08 7.88
CA ILE A 53 9.50 14.06 6.53
C ILE A 53 9.77 15.43 5.90
N ALA A 54 10.65 15.44 4.90
CA ALA A 54 11.01 16.66 4.18
C ALA A 54 10.04 16.95 3.04
N ASP A 55 9.72 18.21 2.84
CA ASP A 55 8.89 18.69 1.72
C ASP A 55 9.74 19.07 0.50
N GLU A 56 11.06 19.21 0.67
CA GLU A 56 12.00 19.63 -0.38
C GLU A 56 13.18 18.68 -0.47
N GLU A 57 13.85 18.70 -1.62
CA GLU A 57 15.11 17.98 -1.85
C GLU A 57 16.23 18.60 -0.99
N GLY A 58 17.17 17.80 -0.52
CA GLY A 58 18.27 18.27 0.31
C GLY A 58 19.35 17.23 0.52
N GLU A 59 20.46 17.68 1.11
CA GLU A 59 21.49 16.77 1.64
C GLU A 59 20.86 15.87 2.70
N ASP A 60 21.21 14.60 2.71
CA ASP A 60 20.64 13.59 3.62
C ASP A 60 19.12 13.33 3.49
N VAL A 61 18.50 13.79 2.39
CA VAL A 61 17.10 13.51 2.10
C VAL A 61 16.99 12.36 1.10
N LEU A 62 16.23 11.33 1.48
CA LEU A 62 15.89 10.19 0.62
C LEU A 62 14.56 10.42 -0.06
N LEU A 63 14.54 10.27 -1.38
CA LEU A 63 13.31 10.27 -2.17
C LEU A 63 12.75 8.84 -2.24
N VAL A 64 11.60 8.62 -1.63
CA VAL A 64 10.91 7.33 -1.60
C VAL A 64 9.85 7.29 -2.70
N LYS A 65 10.01 6.38 -3.66
CA LYS A 65 9.06 6.17 -4.79
C LYS A 65 8.34 4.83 -4.61
N PRO A 66 7.15 4.81 -4.02
CA PRO A 66 6.36 3.60 -3.92
C PRO A 66 5.49 3.39 -5.16
N ALA A 67 5.29 2.14 -5.54
CA ALA A 67 4.29 1.74 -6.52
C ALA A 67 3.56 0.48 -6.03
N ILE A 68 2.25 0.57 -5.89
CA ILE A 68 1.41 -0.59 -5.61
C ILE A 68 0.99 -1.21 -6.95
N VAL A 69 1.25 -2.49 -7.10
CA VAL A 69 0.87 -3.28 -8.28
C VAL A 69 0.15 -4.56 -7.84
N ASP A 70 -0.48 -5.24 -8.78
CA ASP A 70 -1.26 -6.46 -8.53
C ASP A 70 -2.30 -6.31 -7.40
N LEU A 71 -2.87 -5.12 -7.29
CA LEU A 71 -3.89 -4.83 -6.29
C LEU A 71 -5.14 -5.68 -6.56
N ASP A 72 -5.49 -6.49 -5.57
CA ASP A 72 -6.67 -7.32 -5.55
C ASP A 72 -7.44 -7.04 -4.26
N VAL A 73 -8.46 -6.23 -4.33
CA VAL A 73 -9.34 -5.92 -3.21
C VAL A 73 -10.65 -6.68 -3.37
N ALA A 74 -11.13 -7.23 -2.28
CA ALA A 74 -12.44 -7.85 -2.27
C ALA A 74 -13.51 -6.76 -2.47
N ALA A 75 -14.42 -6.99 -3.41
CA ALA A 75 -15.50 -6.15 -3.89
C ALA A 75 -15.63 -4.75 -3.27
N PRO A 76 -15.51 -3.69 -4.05
CA PRO A 76 -15.75 -2.34 -3.53
C PRO A 76 -17.17 -2.28 -2.97
N ASP A 77 -17.31 -1.57 -1.85
CA ASP A 77 -18.61 -1.21 -1.30
C ASP A 77 -19.30 -0.24 -2.27
N ILE A 78 -19.96 -0.81 -3.28
CA ILE A 78 -20.69 -0.02 -4.26
C ILE A 78 -22.00 0.39 -3.58
N PRO A 79 -22.29 1.71 -3.47
CA PRO A 79 -23.54 2.18 -2.90
C PRO A 79 -24.71 1.55 -3.62
N SER A 80 -25.43 0.66 -2.94
CA SER A 80 -26.66 0.03 -3.43
C SER A 80 -27.83 0.54 -2.58
N PRO A 81 -28.98 0.84 -3.16
CA PRO A 81 -30.20 1.07 -2.38
C PRO A 81 -30.67 -0.29 -1.82
N GLY A 82 -30.10 -0.64 -0.68
CA GLY A 82 -30.27 -1.91 0.00
C GLY A 82 -28.92 -2.42 0.54
N ARG A 83 -28.93 -3.08 1.68
CA ARG A 83 -27.75 -3.71 2.25
C ARG A 83 -27.29 -4.87 1.37
N THR A 84 -26.47 -4.61 0.38
CA THR A 84 -25.78 -5.66 -0.39
C THR A 84 -24.54 -6.07 0.38
N MET A 85 -24.60 -7.21 1.00
CA MET A 85 -23.48 -7.82 1.69
C MET A 85 -22.71 -8.68 0.70
N THR A 86 -21.43 -8.41 0.50
CA THR A 86 -20.57 -9.19 -0.39
C THR A 86 -19.70 -10.11 0.42
N TYR A 87 -19.79 -11.40 0.15
CA TYR A 87 -18.87 -12.41 0.69
C TYR A 87 -17.62 -12.49 -0.20
N ALA A 88 -16.46 -12.52 0.42
CA ALA A 88 -15.20 -12.74 -0.29
C ALA A 88 -14.41 -13.90 0.33
N GLU A 89 -13.86 -14.75 -0.52
CA GLU A 89 -12.97 -15.84 -0.11
C GLU A 89 -11.54 -15.37 0.17
N SER A 90 -11.17 -14.17 -0.28
CA SER A 90 -9.83 -13.61 -0.08
C SER A 90 -9.89 -12.22 0.54
N ALA A 91 -8.98 -11.97 1.43
CA ALA A 91 -8.85 -10.73 2.20
C ALA A 91 -8.14 -9.60 1.48
N GLY A 92 -7.85 -9.78 0.20
CA GLY A 92 -7.09 -8.81 -0.57
C GLY A 92 -5.59 -9.15 -0.65
N GLU A 93 -4.99 -8.64 -1.68
CA GLU A 93 -3.58 -8.85 -2.03
C GLU A 93 -3.03 -7.60 -2.67
N MET A 94 -1.78 -7.27 -2.39
CA MET A 94 -1.06 -6.21 -3.09
C MET A 94 0.45 -6.48 -3.09
N THR A 95 1.11 -5.98 -4.11
CA THR A 95 2.56 -6.00 -4.24
C THR A 95 3.08 -4.57 -4.14
N LEU A 96 4.03 -4.32 -3.24
CA LEU A 96 4.76 -3.06 -3.16
C LEU A 96 6.06 -3.18 -3.93
N ASN A 97 6.28 -2.28 -4.88
CA ASN A 97 7.59 -1.95 -5.40
C ASN A 97 8.03 -0.64 -4.76
N LEU A 98 9.10 -0.67 -3.99
CA LEU A 98 9.65 0.51 -3.31
C LEU A 98 11.03 0.80 -3.88
N GLU A 99 11.24 2.00 -4.36
CA GLU A 99 12.54 2.46 -4.81
C GLU A 99 12.98 3.66 -3.97
N LEU A 100 14.24 3.64 -3.55
CA LEU A 100 14.88 4.72 -2.80
C LEU A 100 15.92 5.40 -3.68
N TYR A 101 15.91 6.70 -3.67
CA TYR A 101 16.83 7.54 -4.43
C TYR A 101 17.45 8.59 -3.52
N ASP A 102 18.65 9.01 -3.84
CA ASP A 102 19.17 10.31 -3.38
C ASP A 102 18.31 11.42 -3.96
N SER A 103 17.86 12.37 -3.13
CA SER A 103 16.92 13.39 -3.58
C SER A 103 17.56 14.41 -4.53
N LEU A 104 18.85 14.70 -4.36
CA LEU A 104 19.57 15.70 -5.16
C LEU A 104 20.07 15.13 -6.49
N THR A 105 20.68 13.93 -6.45
CA THR A 105 21.30 13.35 -7.66
C THR A 105 20.32 12.49 -8.46
N ASN A 106 19.19 12.07 -7.88
CA ASN A 106 18.29 11.06 -8.42
C ASN A 106 18.95 9.70 -8.68
N ASP A 107 20.06 9.43 -8.02
CA ASP A 107 20.70 8.13 -8.09
C ASP A 107 19.89 7.10 -7.28
N LYS A 108 19.65 5.97 -7.89
CA LYS A 108 18.93 4.88 -7.21
C LYS A 108 19.82 4.19 -6.19
N ILE A 109 19.43 4.26 -4.92
CA ILE A 109 20.16 3.68 -3.80
C ILE A 109 19.72 2.24 -3.56
N ALA A 110 18.40 2.00 -3.57
CA ALA A 110 17.85 0.68 -3.26
C ALA A 110 16.52 0.44 -3.97
N LYS A 111 16.18 -0.82 -4.12
CA LYS A 111 14.88 -1.30 -4.59
C LYS A 111 14.45 -2.51 -3.79
N ALA A 112 13.19 -2.53 -3.39
CA ALA A 112 12.56 -3.67 -2.76
C ALA A 112 11.23 -3.99 -3.44
N THR A 113 10.91 -5.27 -3.52
CA THR A 113 9.61 -5.75 -3.99
C THR A 113 9.11 -6.79 -3.01
N ASP A 114 7.92 -6.58 -2.49
CA ASP A 114 7.28 -7.55 -1.59
C ASP A 114 5.78 -7.65 -1.87
N ARG A 115 5.26 -8.86 -1.75
CA ARG A 115 3.86 -9.18 -1.96
C ARG A 115 3.23 -9.62 -0.66
N LYS A 116 2.17 -8.94 -0.26
CA LYS A 116 1.37 -9.33 0.89
C LYS A 116 -0.03 -9.73 0.49
N ARG A 117 -0.45 -10.81 1.10
CA ARG A 117 -1.81 -11.30 1.02
C ARG A 117 -2.34 -11.43 2.44
N ASP A 118 -3.49 -10.80 2.70
CA ASP A 118 -4.17 -11.03 3.96
C ASP A 118 -4.83 -12.42 3.90
N ARG A 119 -4.55 -13.26 4.88
CA ARG A 119 -5.11 -14.61 4.97
C ARG A 119 -6.38 -14.54 5.79
N LEU A 120 -7.49 -14.87 5.17
CA LEU A 120 -8.67 -15.29 5.91
C LEU A 120 -8.36 -16.68 6.45
N ASP A 121 -8.41 -16.86 7.76
CA ASP A 121 -8.24 -18.15 8.45
C ASP A 121 -9.42 -19.11 8.15
N GLY A 122 -9.74 -19.27 6.86
CA GLY A 122 -10.81 -20.17 6.40
C GLY A 122 -12.23 -19.72 6.75
N ARG A 123 -12.42 -18.51 7.27
CA ARG A 123 -13.73 -17.93 7.57
C ARG A 123 -14.18 -17.00 6.48
N MET A 124 -15.38 -17.20 5.97
CA MET A 124 -16.07 -16.20 5.15
C MET A 124 -16.35 -14.97 6.02
N GLU A 125 -15.68 -13.88 5.76
CA GLU A 125 -15.93 -12.62 6.45
C GLU A 125 -16.65 -11.62 5.55
N TRP A 126 -17.51 -10.82 6.17
CA TRP A 126 -18.17 -9.70 5.53
C TRP A 126 -17.13 -8.62 5.20
N ARG A 127 -17.08 -8.23 3.93
CA ARG A 127 -16.16 -7.19 3.49
C ARG A 127 -16.89 -5.85 3.35
N THR A 128 -16.40 -4.87 4.07
CA THR A 128 -16.83 -3.48 4.00
C THR A 128 -15.63 -2.61 3.61
N LYS A 129 -15.88 -1.37 3.22
CA LYS A 129 -14.84 -0.37 3.02
C LYS A 129 -13.92 -0.22 4.24
N VAL A 130 -14.49 -0.31 5.45
CA VAL A 130 -13.75 -0.21 6.71
C VAL A 130 -12.80 -1.40 6.90
N SER A 131 -13.26 -2.64 6.62
CA SER A 131 -12.42 -3.83 6.75
C SER A 131 -11.27 -3.81 5.71
N ASN A 132 -11.54 -3.43 4.47
CA ASN A 132 -10.52 -3.31 3.43
C ASN A 132 -9.44 -2.28 3.80
N ARG A 133 -9.82 -1.15 4.40
CA ARG A 133 -8.88 -0.13 4.87
C ARG A 133 -8.03 -0.63 6.05
N ALA A 134 -8.61 -1.38 6.97
CA ALA A 134 -7.89 -1.98 8.10
C ALA A 134 -6.87 -3.03 7.63
N ASP A 135 -7.25 -3.84 6.64
CA ASP A 135 -6.39 -4.85 6.04
C ASP A 135 -5.21 -4.20 5.30
N ALA A 136 -5.49 -3.16 4.52
CA ALA A 136 -4.45 -2.37 3.85
C ALA A 136 -3.47 -1.76 4.86
N ARG A 137 -3.97 -1.18 5.97
CA ARG A 137 -3.12 -0.65 7.04
C ARG A 137 -2.21 -1.71 7.65
N ARG A 138 -2.74 -2.91 7.93
CA ARG A 138 -1.94 -4.02 8.48
C ARG A 138 -0.79 -4.41 7.55
N MET A 139 -1.09 -4.58 6.26
CA MET A 139 -0.09 -4.92 5.26
C MET A 139 0.98 -3.83 5.13
N MET A 140 0.56 -2.57 5.06
CA MET A 140 1.45 -1.42 4.92
C MET A 140 2.29 -1.16 6.16
N SER A 141 1.75 -1.37 7.36
CA SER A 141 2.52 -1.25 8.61
C SER A 141 3.71 -2.21 8.64
N GLY A 142 3.55 -3.42 8.12
CA GLY A 142 4.68 -4.35 8.00
C GLY A 142 5.77 -3.85 7.06
N TRP A 143 5.41 -3.21 5.96
CA TRP A 143 6.36 -2.61 5.02
C TRP A 143 7.04 -1.36 5.57
N ALA A 144 6.27 -0.49 6.23
CA ALA A 144 6.82 0.72 6.85
C ALA A 144 7.85 0.38 7.94
N LYS A 145 7.57 -0.64 8.77
CA LYS A 145 8.51 -1.15 9.77
C LYS A 145 9.77 -1.75 9.14
N ALA A 146 9.63 -2.50 8.04
CA ALA A 146 10.78 -3.05 7.32
C ALA A 146 11.67 -1.94 6.75
N LEU A 147 11.08 -0.89 6.16
CA LEU A 147 11.83 0.27 5.68
C LEU A 147 12.55 0.97 6.83
N ARG A 148 11.84 1.26 7.93
CA ARG A 148 12.43 1.87 9.13
C ARG A 148 13.62 1.06 9.64
N SER A 149 13.48 -0.26 9.80
CA SER A 149 14.59 -1.11 10.26
C SER A 149 15.80 -1.04 9.34
N ALA A 150 15.58 -1.04 8.01
CA ALA A 150 16.67 -0.91 7.05
C ALA A 150 17.38 0.46 7.15
N LEU A 151 16.63 1.53 7.37
CA LEU A 151 17.18 2.86 7.58
C LEU A 151 17.95 2.96 8.90
N ASP A 152 17.45 2.36 9.99
CA ASP A 152 18.11 2.29 11.29
C ASP A 152 19.46 1.53 11.19
N GLU A 153 19.49 0.41 10.49
CA GLU A 153 20.70 -0.37 10.22
C GLU A 153 21.72 0.44 9.39
N ALA A 154 21.27 1.15 8.37
CA ALA A 154 22.13 2.01 7.56
C ALA A 154 22.75 3.13 8.39
N ARG A 155 21.97 3.80 9.25
CA ARG A 155 22.47 4.82 10.18
C ARG A 155 23.50 4.27 11.15
N ALA A 156 23.23 3.12 11.74
CA ALA A 156 24.15 2.48 12.65
C ALA A 156 25.50 2.12 12.00
N SER A 157 25.45 1.73 10.72
CA SER A 157 26.66 1.39 9.95
C SER A 157 27.47 2.61 9.53
N THR A 158 26.84 3.80 9.46
CA THR A 158 27.49 5.05 9.03
C THR A 158 28.06 5.85 10.21
N THR A 159 27.62 5.57 11.44
CA THR A 159 28.17 6.21 12.64
C THR A 159 29.55 5.60 12.95
N PRO A 160 30.67 6.35 12.81
CA PRO A 160 31.99 5.83 13.20
C PRO A 160 31.96 5.52 14.67
N ALA A 161 32.54 4.36 15.06
CA ALA A 161 32.75 4.03 16.45
C ALA A 161 33.53 5.19 17.09
N ALA A 162 32.93 5.84 18.08
CA ALA A 162 33.62 6.85 18.87
C ALA A 162 34.75 6.15 19.63
N ASP A 163 35.98 6.48 19.25
CA ASP A 163 37.20 6.11 20.03
C ASP A 163 37.23 6.88 21.35
#